data_af8f40452e58795e59f223493612f318
#
_entry.id   af8f40452e58795e59f223493612f318
#
_cell.length_a   1.000
_cell.length_b   1.000
_cell.length_c   1.000
_cell.angle_alpha   90.00
_cell.angle_beta   90.00
_cell.angle_gamma   90.00
#
_symmetry.space_group_name_H-M   'P 1'
#
loop_
_entity.id
_entity.type
_entity.pdbx_description
1 polymer ?
#
loop_
_entity_poly.entity_id
_entity_poly.type
_entity_poly.pdbx_seq_one_letter_code
_entity_poly.pdbx_strand_id
1 'polypeptide(L)'
;MENKFCLIKTATDSEEKAVTLAKMLLNSNLIVSGQIKEMRSLYIWKDESYDEKEFELTCFTESRFYSKIEEFINRHHSYELCQIICIPITNISKGFGNWISSYVGKEKEDDCKPKDESSL
;
A
#
# COMPACT_ATOMS: atom_id res chain seq x y z
N MET A 1 -10.59 14.66 -5.60
CA MET A 1 -9.99 13.77 -6.60
C MET A 1 -11.07 13.21 -7.48
N GLU A 2 -10.85 13.28 -8.78
CA GLU A 2 -11.90 12.88 -9.70
C GLU A 2 -12.14 11.39 -9.72
N ASN A 3 -11.08 10.61 -9.59
CA ASN A 3 -11.23 9.17 -9.61
C ASN A 3 -11.36 8.65 -8.20
N LYS A 4 -12.38 7.84 -7.98
CA LYS A 4 -12.66 7.33 -6.65
C LYS A 4 -11.61 6.33 -6.19
N PHE A 5 -11.06 5.53 -7.10
CA PHE A 5 -10.14 4.46 -6.76
C PHE A 5 -8.75 4.74 -7.29
N CYS A 6 -7.75 4.16 -6.64
CA CYS A 6 -6.37 4.33 -7.10
C CYS A 6 -5.54 3.14 -6.66
N LEU A 7 -4.36 3.03 -7.33
CA LEU A 7 -3.30 2.16 -6.88
C LEU A 7 -2.25 3.03 -6.21
N ILE A 8 -1.68 2.53 -5.13
CA ILE A 8 -0.54 3.20 -4.51
C ILE A 8 0.60 2.22 -4.51
N LYS A 9 1.74 2.65 -5.03
CA LYS A 9 2.91 1.79 -5.17
C LYS A 9 4.05 2.31 -4.33
N THR A 10 4.74 1.37 -3.69
CA THR A 10 5.99 1.66 -3.01
C THR A 10 6.92 0.46 -3.25
N ALA A 11 8.17 0.59 -2.85
CA ALA A 11 9.16 -0.46 -3.04
C ALA A 11 9.98 -0.63 -1.80
N THR A 12 10.35 -1.88 -1.50
CA THR A 12 11.18 -2.20 -0.35
C THR A 12 12.35 -3.04 -0.79
N ASP A 13 13.33 -3.20 0.10
CA ASP A 13 14.52 -3.97 -0.22
C ASP A 13 14.40 -5.45 0.14
N SER A 14 13.28 -5.86 0.71
CA SER A 14 13.05 -7.27 0.99
C SER A 14 11.57 -7.59 0.91
N GLU A 15 11.29 -8.86 0.58
CA GLU A 15 9.91 -9.30 0.52
C GLU A 15 9.26 -9.22 1.89
N GLU A 16 10.02 -9.54 2.92
CA GLU A 16 9.49 -9.52 4.28
C GLU A 16 8.99 -8.13 4.65
N LYS A 17 9.76 -7.10 4.31
CA LYS A 17 9.35 -5.72 4.63
C LYS A 17 8.11 -5.33 3.85
N ALA A 18 8.01 -5.75 2.60
CA ALA A 18 6.82 -5.46 1.80
C ALA A 18 5.59 -6.14 2.41
N VAL A 19 5.73 -7.40 2.81
CA VAL A 19 4.63 -8.13 3.42
C VAL A 19 4.19 -7.46 4.72
N THR A 20 5.15 -7.09 5.55
CA THR A 20 4.85 -6.46 6.83
C THR A 20 4.10 -5.15 6.61
N LEU A 21 4.58 -4.33 5.69
CA LEU A 21 3.93 -3.05 5.40
C LEU A 21 2.51 -3.27 4.89
N ALA A 22 2.33 -4.24 3.98
CA ALA A 22 1.00 -4.53 3.47
C ALA A 22 0.05 -4.95 4.58
N LYS A 23 0.52 -5.83 5.48
CA LYS A 23 -0.33 -6.29 6.57
C LYS A 23 -0.73 -5.15 7.50
N MET A 24 0.20 -4.24 7.77
CA MET A 24 -0.11 -3.10 8.61
C MET A 24 -1.16 -2.20 7.97
N LEU A 25 -1.04 -1.97 6.67
CA LEU A 25 -2.02 -1.15 5.95
C LEU A 25 -3.39 -1.82 5.90
N LEU A 26 -3.40 -3.13 5.71
CA LEU A 26 -4.65 -3.89 5.73
C LEU A 26 -5.30 -3.81 7.12
N ASN A 27 -4.50 -3.98 8.16
CA ASN A 27 -5.03 -3.94 9.52
C ASN A 27 -5.56 -2.56 9.89
N SER A 28 -5.07 -1.53 9.26
CA SER A 28 -5.53 -0.16 9.49
C SER A 28 -6.73 0.21 8.64
N ASN A 29 -7.20 -0.72 7.81
CA ASN A 29 -8.32 -0.50 6.89
C ASN A 29 -8.06 0.63 5.91
N LEU A 30 -6.79 0.84 5.59
CA LEU A 30 -6.41 1.86 4.62
C LEU A 30 -6.37 1.31 3.21
N ILE A 31 -6.15 0.01 3.07
CA ILE A 31 -6.17 -0.66 1.77
C ILE A 31 -6.98 -1.93 1.91
N VAL A 32 -7.43 -2.47 0.79
CA VAL A 32 -8.17 -3.71 0.80
C VAL A 32 -7.36 -4.85 0.23
N SER A 33 -6.30 -4.53 -0.51
CA SER A 33 -5.48 -5.54 -1.18
C SER A 33 -4.08 -4.99 -1.39
N GLY A 34 -3.09 -5.84 -1.16
CA GLY A 34 -1.71 -5.52 -1.47
C GLY A 34 -1.12 -6.65 -2.29
N GLN A 35 -0.48 -6.29 -3.38
CA GLN A 35 0.17 -7.26 -4.27
C GLN A 35 1.67 -6.97 -4.28
N ILE A 36 2.47 -8.03 -4.19
CA ILE A 36 3.91 -7.88 -4.08
C ILE A 36 4.56 -8.56 -5.26
N LYS A 37 5.50 -7.85 -5.87
CA LYS A 37 6.19 -8.36 -7.06
C LYS A 37 7.67 -8.06 -6.92
N GLU A 38 8.50 -9.05 -7.20
CA GLU A 38 9.94 -8.85 -7.23
C GLU A 38 10.31 -8.15 -8.52
N MET A 39 11.25 -7.23 -8.44
CA MET A 39 11.69 -6.50 -9.64
C MET A 39 13.16 -6.19 -9.54
N ARG A 40 13.76 -5.91 -10.68
CA ARG A 40 15.15 -5.42 -10.76
C ARG A 40 15.06 -3.92 -10.94
N SER A 41 15.74 -3.20 -10.07
CA SER A 41 15.63 -1.75 -10.02
C SER A 41 17.00 -1.13 -10.29
N LEU A 42 17.06 -0.29 -11.31
CA LEU A 42 18.29 0.43 -11.65
C LEU A 42 18.01 1.90 -11.45
N TYR A 43 18.83 2.56 -10.62
CA TYR A 43 18.52 3.94 -10.25
C TYR A 43 19.80 4.66 -9.83
N ILE A 44 19.68 5.96 -9.68
CA ILE A 44 20.76 6.82 -9.20
C ILE A 44 20.37 7.40 -7.85
N TRP A 45 21.26 7.30 -6.89
CA TRP A 45 21.03 7.83 -5.55
C TRP A 45 22.35 8.41 -5.04
N LYS A 46 22.34 9.71 -4.71
CA LYS A 46 23.52 10.42 -4.22
C LYS A 46 24.68 10.24 -5.17
N ASP A 47 24.41 10.42 -6.46
CA ASP A 47 25.38 10.39 -7.56
C ASP A 47 26.00 9.01 -7.80
N GLU A 48 25.45 7.96 -7.19
CA GLU A 48 25.92 6.60 -7.41
C GLU A 48 24.84 5.83 -8.17
N SER A 49 25.27 4.89 -8.99
CA SER A 49 24.36 4.02 -9.74
C SER A 49 24.16 2.73 -8.98
N TYR A 50 22.92 2.30 -8.94
CA TYR A 50 22.55 1.06 -8.24
C TYR A 50 21.81 0.14 -9.19
N ASP A 51 21.96 -1.15 -8.95
CA ASP A 51 21.29 -2.20 -9.72
C ASP A 51 20.93 -3.26 -8.68
N GLU A 52 19.71 -3.22 -8.19
CA GLU A 52 19.34 -3.99 -7.01
C GLU A 52 18.00 -4.69 -7.22
N LYS A 53 17.84 -5.75 -6.45
CA LYS A 53 16.54 -6.42 -6.38
C LYS A 53 15.68 -5.66 -5.38
N GLU A 54 14.45 -5.37 -5.80
CA GLU A 54 13.48 -4.73 -4.92
C GLU A 54 12.15 -5.45 -5.01
N PHE A 55 11.27 -5.12 -4.07
CA PHE A 55 9.95 -5.72 -4.01
C PHE A 55 8.93 -4.60 -4.05
N GLU A 56 8.12 -4.59 -5.10
CA GLU A 56 7.11 -3.57 -5.29
C GLU A 56 5.83 -4.00 -4.61
N LEU A 57 5.28 -3.11 -3.80
CA LEU A 57 3.98 -3.31 -3.18
C LEU A 57 2.99 -2.41 -3.88
N THR A 58 1.93 -3.01 -4.43
CA THR A 58 0.85 -2.28 -5.07
C THR A 58 -0.39 -2.43 -4.22
N CYS A 59 -0.93 -1.31 -3.78
CA CYS A 59 -2.08 -1.29 -2.88
C CYS A 59 -3.30 -0.77 -3.59
N PHE A 60 -4.46 -1.39 -3.34
CA PHE A 60 -5.73 -0.94 -3.91
C PHE A 60 -6.54 -0.28 -2.82
N THR A 61 -7.05 0.92 -3.11
CA THR A 61 -7.79 1.68 -2.11
C THR A 61 -8.65 2.74 -2.78
N GLU A 62 -9.34 3.53 -1.97
CA GLU A 62 -10.01 4.72 -2.46
C GLU A 62 -9.06 5.90 -2.38
N SER A 63 -9.15 6.77 -3.38
CA SER A 63 -8.20 7.88 -3.52
C SER A 63 -8.18 8.81 -2.32
N ARG A 64 -9.31 8.91 -1.61
CA ARG A 64 -9.39 9.82 -0.46
C ARG A 64 -8.45 9.43 0.67
N PHE A 65 -7.91 8.21 0.63
CA PHE A 65 -7.01 7.76 1.69
C PHE A 65 -5.53 7.97 1.35
N TYR A 66 -5.24 8.56 0.19
CA TYR A 66 -3.84 8.67 -0.22
C TYR A 66 -2.97 9.37 0.81
N SER A 67 -3.42 10.51 1.33
CA SER A 67 -2.57 11.26 2.26
C SER A 67 -2.25 10.47 3.52
N LYS A 68 -3.24 9.74 4.03
CA LYS A 68 -3.01 8.89 5.21
C LYS A 68 -2.05 7.76 4.91
N ILE A 69 -2.17 7.19 3.72
CA ILE A 69 -1.31 6.07 3.33
C ILE A 69 0.12 6.58 3.14
N GLU A 70 0.29 7.73 2.51
CA GLU A 70 1.61 8.31 2.34
C GLU A 70 2.28 8.53 3.69
N GLU A 71 1.55 9.12 4.61
CA GLU A 71 2.09 9.36 5.95
C GLU A 71 2.44 8.06 6.64
N PHE A 72 1.58 7.05 6.50
CA PHE A 72 1.81 5.75 7.11
C PHE A 72 3.07 5.10 6.56
N ILE A 73 3.21 5.12 5.24
CA ILE A 73 4.37 4.49 4.60
C ILE A 73 5.66 5.22 5.02
N ASN A 74 5.65 6.55 5.01
CA ASN A 74 6.84 7.29 5.44
C ASN A 74 7.25 6.96 6.86
N ARG A 75 6.27 6.73 7.71
CA ARG A 75 6.56 6.44 9.11
C ARG A 75 7.17 5.06 9.30
N HIS A 76 6.81 4.10 8.46
CA HIS A 76 7.16 2.70 8.66
C HIS A 76 8.14 2.15 7.63
N HIS A 77 8.54 2.95 6.68
CA HIS A 77 9.45 2.48 5.63
C HIS A 77 10.89 2.66 6.09
N SER A 78 11.75 1.76 5.65
CA SER A 78 13.15 1.79 6.08
C SER A 78 14.03 2.69 5.22
N TYR A 79 13.57 3.10 4.04
CA TYR A 79 14.37 3.94 3.17
C TYR A 79 14.32 5.40 3.62
N GLU A 80 15.43 6.08 3.42
CA GLU A 80 15.50 7.52 3.66
C GLU A 80 14.52 8.26 2.75
N LEU A 81 14.43 7.83 1.50
CA LEU A 81 13.51 8.39 0.53
C LEU A 81 12.67 7.26 -0.04
N CYS A 82 11.40 7.25 0.27
CA CYS A 82 10.50 6.20 -0.19
C CYS A 82 9.94 6.54 -1.56
N GLN A 83 9.83 5.51 -2.41
CA GLN A 83 9.03 5.65 -3.62
C GLN A 83 7.57 5.50 -3.21
N ILE A 84 6.78 6.53 -3.39
CA ILE A 84 5.34 6.47 -3.08
C ILE A 84 4.64 7.19 -4.22
N ILE A 85 3.88 6.46 -5.01
CA ILE A 85 3.14 7.05 -6.13
C ILE A 85 1.70 6.58 -6.08
N CYS A 86 0.82 7.44 -6.57
CA CYS A 86 -0.60 7.16 -6.65
C CYS A 86 -0.99 7.19 -8.12
N ILE A 87 -1.60 6.11 -8.59
CA ILE A 87 -2.04 6.00 -9.96
C ILE A 87 -3.56 5.93 -9.95
N PRO A 88 -4.24 6.94 -10.50
CA PRO A 88 -5.71 6.90 -10.51
C PRO A 88 -6.21 5.77 -11.39
N ILE A 89 -7.30 5.15 -10.98
CA ILE A 89 -7.94 4.11 -11.77
C ILE A 89 -9.13 4.75 -12.46
N THR A 90 -9.06 4.85 -13.78
CA THR A 90 -10.13 5.49 -14.53
C THR A 90 -11.32 4.58 -14.78
N ASN A 91 -11.06 3.28 -14.89
CA ASN A 91 -12.12 2.30 -15.12
C ASN A 91 -11.87 1.10 -14.25
N ILE A 92 -12.92 0.61 -13.62
CA ILE A 92 -12.84 -0.52 -12.72
C ILE A 92 -14.16 -1.27 -12.81
N SER A 93 -14.09 -2.59 -12.70
CA SER A 93 -15.33 -3.36 -12.76
C SER A 93 -16.17 -3.03 -11.52
N LYS A 94 -17.47 -3.12 -11.69
CA LYS A 94 -18.39 -2.77 -10.62
C LYS A 94 -18.15 -3.62 -9.38
N GLY A 95 -17.97 -4.92 -9.59
CA GLY A 95 -17.76 -5.82 -8.46
C GLY A 95 -16.49 -5.51 -7.70
N PHE A 96 -15.39 -5.26 -8.43
CA PHE A 96 -14.13 -4.99 -7.78
C PHE A 96 -14.16 -3.65 -7.03
N GLY A 97 -14.74 -2.64 -7.66
CA GLY A 97 -14.87 -1.35 -7.00
C GLY A 97 -15.72 -1.41 -5.74
N ASN A 98 -16.85 -2.14 -5.82
CA ASN A 98 -17.71 -2.30 -4.65
C ASN A 98 -16.96 -3.02 -3.52
N TRP A 99 -16.15 -3.99 -3.88
CA TRP A 99 -15.38 -4.73 -2.88
C TRP A 99 -14.38 -3.79 -2.17
N ILE A 100 -13.69 -2.95 -2.93
CA ILE A 100 -12.76 -2.00 -2.31
C ILE A 100 -13.52 -1.11 -1.34
N SER A 101 -14.63 -0.53 -1.79
CA SER A 101 -15.37 0.43 -0.96
C SER A 101 -15.97 -0.22 0.28
N SER A 102 -16.24 -1.52 0.23
CA SER A 102 -16.88 -2.17 1.37
C SER A 102 -15.91 -2.41 2.53
N TYR A 103 -14.61 -2.30 2.30
CA TYR A 103 -13.64 -2.59 3.36
C TYR A 103 -12.79 -1.41 3.79
N VAL A 104 -12.39 -0.54 2.84
CA VAL A 104 -11.49 0.54 3.22
C VAL A 104 -12.21 1.60 4.05
N GLY A 105 -11.49 2.18 4.99
CA GLY A 105 -11.99 3.28 5.77
C GLY A 105 -12.97 2.92 6.86
N LYS A 106 -13.27 1.64 7.03
CA LYS A 106 -14.15 1.25 8.10
C LYS A 106 -13.45 1.44 9.42
N GLU A 107 -14.19 1.98 10.37
CA GLU A 107 -13.63 2.09 11.70
C GLU A 107 -13.52 0.71 12.28
N LYS A 108 -12.44 0.50 13.02
CA LYS A 108 -12.29 -0.75 13.69
C LYS A 108 -13.34 -0.89 14.76
N GLU A 109 -13.75 -2.12 14.95
CA GLU A 109 -14.64 -2.42 16.06
C GLU A 109 -14.01 -1.96 17.34
N ASP A 110 -14.88 -1.74 18.31
CA ASP A 110 -14.42 -1.36 19.62
C ASP A 110 -13.24 -2.21 20.04
N ASP A 111 -12.27 -1.55 20.62
CA ASP A 111 -11.04 -2.23 21.02
C ASP A 111 -11.27 -3.29 22.06
N CYS A 112 -12.38 -3.25 22.76
CA CYS A 112 -12.62 -4.30 23.71
C CYS A 112 -12.90 -5.63 23.03
N LYS A 113 -13.06 -5.63 21.73
CA LYS A 113 -13.25 -6.85 21.00
C LYS A 113 -11.91 -7.32 20.45
N PRO A 114 -11.40 -8.44 20.95
CA PRO A 114 -10.10 -8.87 20.47
C PRO A 114 -10.12 -9.21 19.01
N LYS A 115 -9.03 -8.90 18.33
CA LYS A 115 -8.89 -9.24 16.95
C LYS A 115 -8.62 -10.70 16.79
N ASP A 116 -9.25 -11.28 15.82
CA ASP A 116 -8.92 -12.64 15.43
C ASP A 116 -7.58 -12.62 14.74
N GLU A 117 -6.65 -13.41 15.20
CA GLU A 117 -5.33 -13.47 14.63
C GLU A 117 -5.36 -13.87 13.18
N SER A 118 -6.33 -14.67 12.81
CA SER A 118 -6.41 -15.16 11.44
C SER A 118 -6.98 -14.12 10.50
N SER A 119 -7.41 -12.99 10.99
CA SER A 119 -8.04 -11.99 10.16
C SER A 119 -7.08 -11.41 9.15
N LEU A 120 -5.86 -11.84 9.18
CA LEU A 120 -4.93 -11.43 8.14
C LEU A 120 -3.93 -12.47 7.86
#